data_bcc1fab5a5a1da239898d35282ebafec
#
_entry.id   bcc1fab5a5a1da239898d35282ebafec
#
_cell.length_a   1.000
_cell.length_b   1.000
_cell.length_c   1.000
_cell.angle_alpha   90.00
_cell.angle_beta   90.00
_cell.angle_gamma   90.00
#
_symmetry.space_group_name_H-M   'P 1'
#
loop_
_entity.id
_entity.type
_entity.pdbx_description
1 polymer ?
#
loop_
_entity_poly.entity_id
_entity_poly.type
_entity_poly.pdbx_seq_one_letter_code
_entity_poly.pdbx_strand_id
1 'polypeptide(L)'
;MARGSSIPPSIPLAPRTDKIEVMRRRLAEAGPPPYLGVTWRAGTASKELALYKVSPIELLAEALKTVPATILILQRFPAEGEVDSFQKHLGRPAHDFSKLNDDLEAMLALLALIDDYIGVSNTNMHLRAGAGKTARVLVPAPPEWRWMTEGRESPWFPGFTVYRQGYDGDWTRDFAELAKDLAQRF
;
A
#
# COMPACT_ATOMS: atom_id res chain seq x y z
N MET A 1 28.69 24.28 -1.11
CA MET A 1 27.55 24.08 -2.02
C MET A 1 27.53 22.60 -2.42
N ALA A 2 26.64 21.81 -1.81
CA ALA A 2 26.46 20.41 -2.21
C ALA A 2 25.89 20.40 -3.64
N ARG A 3 26.60 19.76 -4.57
CA ARG A 3 26.05 19.48 -5.91
C ARG A 3 24.84 18.60 -5.69
N GLY A 4 23.65 19.07 -6.11
CA GLY A 4 22.43 18.31 -6.04
C GLY A 4 22.65 16.98 -6.77
N SER A 5 22.69 15.89 -6.01
CA SER A 5 22.67 14.55 -6.61
C SER A 5 21.32 14.41 -7.29
N SER A 6 21.34 14.32 -8.62
CA SER A 6 20.11 14.01 -9.35
C SER A 6 19.63 12.62 -8.92
N ILE A 7 18.40 12.56 -8.43
CA ILE A 7 17.77 11.28 -8.12
C ILE A 7 17.57 10.53 -9.43
N PRO A 8 18.06 9.29 -9.54
CA PRO A 8 17.90 8.54 -10.78
C PRO A 8 16.41 8.28 -11.05
N PRO A 9 15.99 8.25 -12.33
CA PRO A 9 14.62 7.92 -12.68
C PRO A 9 14.28 6.48 -12.27
N SER A 10 13.01 6.24 -11.96
CA SER A 10 12.50 4.89 -11.69
C SER A 10 12.73 3.99 -12.90
N ILE A 11 13.15 2.74 -12.66
CA ILE A 11 13.25 1.73 -13.70
C ILE A 11 11.83 1.27 -14.06
N PRO A 12 11.38 1.42 -15.33
CA PRO A 12 10.06 0.98 -15.73
C PRO A 12 9.98 -0.56 -15.73
N LEU A 13 8.90 -1.09 -15.16
CA LEU A 13 8.56 -2.50 -15.16
C LEU A 13 7.28 -2.71 -15.95
N ALA A 14 7.34 -3.51 -17.01
CA ALA A 14 6.17 -3.87 -17.80
C ALA A 14 5.65 -5.24 -17.33
N PRO A 15 4.41 -5.34 -16.82
CA PRO A 15 3.83 -6.63 -16.50
C PRO A 15 3.56 -7.44 -17.77
N ARG A 16 3.71 -8.76 -17.71
CA ARG A 16 3.45 -9.68 -18.82
C ARG A 16 1.96 -9.67 -19.19
N THR A 17 1.65 -9.72 -20.47
CA THR A 17 0.28 -9.68 -20.99
C THR A 17 -0.58 -10.84 -20.47
N ASP A 18 -0.03 -12.05 -20.40
CA ASP A 18 -0.73 -13.22 -19.87
C ASP A 18 -1.10 -13.03 -18.38
N LYS A 19 -0.22 -12.43 -17.58
CA LYS A 19 -0.50 -12.11 -16.17
C LYS A 19 -1.55 -11.02 -16.03
N ILE A 20 -1.53 -10.00 -16.88
CA ILE A 20 -2.56 -8.95 -16.93
C ILE A 20 -3.95 -9.55 -17.19
N GLU A 21 -4.07 -10.45 -18.14
CA GLU A 21 -5.36 -11.09 -18.48
C GLU A 21 -5.89 -11.94 -17.33
N VAL A 22 -5.02 -12.70 -16.67
CA VAL A 22 -5.37 -13.49 -15.49
C VAL A 22 -5.85 -12.57 -14.36
N MET A 23 -5.11 -11.48 -14.08
CA MET A 23 -5.47 -10.57 -13.00
C MET A 23 -6.77 -9.80 -13.28
N ARG A 24 -7.05 -9.41 -14.52
CA ARG A 24 -8.34 -8.79 -14.88
C ARG A 24 -9.52 -9.69 -14.55
N ARG A 25 -9.42 -10.98 -14.85
CA ARG A 25 -10.48 -11.95 -14.50
C ARG A 25 -10.66 -12.08 -13.01
N ARG A 26 -9.56 -12.26 -12.27
CA ARG A 26 -9.60 -12.36 -10.80
C ARG A 26 -10.16 -11.09 -10.12
N LEU A 27 -9.85 -9.91 -10.67
CA LEU A 27 -10.42 -8.65 -10.19
C LEU A 27 -11.94 -8.58 -10.44
N ALA A 28 -12.40 -8.98 -11.64
CA ALA A 28 -13.82 -9.01 -11.94
C ALA A 28 -14.60 -10.00 -11.05
N GLU A 29 -13.99 -11.13 -10.68
CA GLU A 29 -14.54 -12.11 -9.73
C GLU A 29 -14.60 -11.55 -8.29
N ALA A 30 -13.66 -10.68 -7.91
CA ALA A 30 -13.63 -10.05 -6.59
C ALA A 30 -14.71 -8.98 -6.43
N GLY A 31 -15.10 -8.29 -7.50
CA GLY A 31 -16.12 -7.25 -7.44
C GLY A 31 -15.93 -6.15 -8.48
N PRO A 32 -16.77 -5.12 -8.47
CA PRO A 32 -16.65 -4.01 -9.39
C PRO A 32 -15.48 -3.06 -9.04
N PRO A 33 -14.93 -2.33 -10.05
CA PRO A 33 -14.01 -1.24 -9.76
C PRO A 33 -14.74 -0.08 -9.02
N PRO A 34 -14.01 0.84 -8.41
CA PRO A 34 -12.55 0.89 -8.33
C PRO A 34 -11.97 -0.15 -7.37
N TYR A 35 -10.70 -0.54 -7.62
CA TYR A 35 -9.98 -1.54 -6.83
C TYR A 35 -8.90 -0.86 -5.97
N LEU A 36 -8.88 -1.18 -4.68
CA LEU A 36 -7.94 -0.61 -3.72
C LEU A 36 -7.17 -1.71 -2.99
N GLY A 37 -5.86 -1.79 -3.22
CA GLY A 37 -4.96 -2.73 -2.54
C GLY A 37 -4.49 -2.20 -1.20
N VAL A 38 -4.39 -3.08 -0.19
CA VAL A 38 -3.93 -2.68 1.16
C VAL A 38 -2.89 -3.62 1.75
N THR A 39 -1.95 -3.03 2.50
CA THR A 39 -1.03 -3.74 3.39
C THR A 39 -0.80 -2.91 4.65
N TRP A 40 -0.67 -3.55 5.80
CA TRP A 40 -0.51 -2.87 7.10
C TRP A 40 0.85 -3.09 7.75
N ARG A 41 1.66 -4.04 7.25
CA ARG A 41 3.03 -4.23 7.73
C ARG A 41 3.96 -4.76 6.65
N ALA A 42 5.27 -4.63 6.86
CA ALA A 42 6.25 -5.28 6.01
C ALA A 42 6.14 -6.81 6.13
N GLY A 43 6.24 -7.49 4.99
CA GLY A 43 6.07 -8.95 4.90
C GLY A 43 7.31 -9.74 5.30
N THR A 44 8.00 -9.35 6.38
CA THR A 44 9.12 -10.14 6.93
C THR A 44 8.64 -11.06 8.04
N ALA A 45 9.16 -12.29 8.08
CA ALA A 45 8.86 -13.24 9.13
C ALA A 45 9.56 -12.90 10.46
N SER A 46 10.61 -12.07 10.43
CA SER A 46 11.31 -11.62 11.64
C SER A 46 10.57 -10.48 12.30
N LYS A 47 10.10 -10.68 13.54
CA LYS A 47 9.48 -9.64 14.37
C LYS A 47 10.44 -8.46 14.61
N GLU A 48 11.74 -8.72 14.70
CA GLU A 48 12.77 -7.70 14.95
C GLU A 48 12.96 -6.77 13.73
N LEU A 49 12.87 -7.30 12.52
CA LEU A 49 12.94 -6.52 11.28
C LEU A 49 11.61 -5.83 10.91
N ALA A 50 10.49 -6.32 11.45
CA ALA A 50 9.17 -5.72 11.25
C ALA A 50 8.90 -4.53 12.16
N LEU A 51 9.69 -4.34 13.23
CA LEU A 51 9.46 -3.42 14.36
C LEU A 51 9.12 -1.97 13.98
N TYR A 52 9.50 -1.53 12.80
CA TYR A 52 9.31 -0.13 12.38
C TYR A 52 8.43 0.05 11.15
N LYS A 53 7.85 -1.04 10.60
CA LYS A 53 7.02 -0.99 9.38
C LYS A 53 5.67 -1.64 9.62
N VAL A 54 4.99 -1.12 10.62
CA VAL A 54 3.65 -1.59 11.01
C VAL A 54 2.74 -0.37 11.16
N SER A 55 1.55 -0.46 10.60
CA SER A 55 0.45 0.48 10.86
C SER A 55 -0.69 -0.24 11.56
N PRO A 56 -1.48 0.45 12.40
CA PRO A 56 -2.63 -0.15 13.07
C PRO A 56 -3.68 -0.62 12.05
N ILE A 57 -4.04 -1.90 12.11
CA ILE A 57 -5.03 -2.53 11.22
C ILE A 57 -6.39 -1.84 11.39
N GLU A 58 -6.76 -1.53 12.61
CA GLU A 58 -8.03 -0.94 12.98
C GLU A 58 -8.20 0.44 12.35
N LEU A 59 -7.18 1.29 12.46
CA LEU A 59 -7.22 2.64 11.88
C LEU A 59 -7.22 2.61 10.35
N LEU A 60 -6.47 1.68 9.75
CA LEU A 60 -6.49 1.49 8.30
C LEU A 60 -7.87 1.04 7.82
N ALA A 61 -8.47 0.07 8.48
CA ALA A 61 -9.80 -0.44 8.14
C ALA A 61 -10.87 0.67 8.31
N GLU A 62 -10.82 1.44 9.39
CA GLU A 62 -11.76 2.54 9.64
C GLU A 62 -11.64 3.64 8.59
N ALA A 63 -10.41 4.02 8.18
CA ALA A 63 -10.19 5.01 7.12
C ALA A 63 -10.76 4.57 5.75
N LEU A 64 -10.96 3.26 5.55
CA LEU A 64 -11.48 2.67 4.32
C LEU A 64 -12.97 2.35 4.35
N LYS A 65 -13.61 2.46 5.49
CA LYS A 65 -14.98 1.98 5.75
C LYS A 65 -16.01 2.54 4.78
N THR A 66 -15.90 3.82 4.45
CA THR A 66 -16.83 4.53 3.58
C THR A 66 -16.35 4.66 2.13
N VAL A 67 -15.16 4.18 1.81
CA VAL A 67 -14.59 4.27 0.45
C VAL A 67 -15.33 3.31 -0.47
N PRO A 68 -15.98 3.77 -1.56
CA PRO A 68 -16.75 2.91 -2.47
C PRO A 68 -15.84 2.15 -3.44
N ALA A 69 -15.00 1.26 -2.91
CA ALA A 69 -14.04 0.46 -3.67
C ALA A 69 -14.06 -1.00 -3.25
N THR A 70 -13.75 -1.91 -4.16
CA THR A 70 -13.44 -3.30 -3.85
C THR A 70 -12.07 -3.38 -3.19
N ILE A 71 -12.02 -3.81 -1.94
CA ILE A 71 -10.78 -3.85 -1.14
C ILE A 71 -10.08 -5.19 -1.32
N LEU A 72 -8.78 -5.11 -1.64
CA LEU A 72 -7.90 -6.25 -1.88
C LEU A 72 -6.80 -6.28 -0.82
N ILE A 73 -6.76 -7.34 -0.03
CA ILE A 73 -5.72 -7.55 0.99
C ILE A 73 -4.48 -8.12 0.28
N LEU A 74 -3.41 -7.34 0.22
CA LEU A 74 -2.13 -7.71 -0.38
C LEU A 74 -1.05 -7.97 0.69
N GLN A 75 -1.45 -8.14 1.95
CA GLN A 75 -0.53 -8.37 3.05
C GLN A 75 0.22 -9.68 2.86
N ARG A 76 1.56 -9.61 2.78
CA ARG A 76 2.39 -10.81 2.74
C ARG A 76 2.44 -11.47 4.11
N PHE A 77 2.26 -12.79 4.16
CA PHE A 77 2.26 -13.59 5.39
C PHE A 77 1.37 -12.98 6.50
N PRO A 78 0.05 -12.81 6.25
CA PRO A 78 -0.83 -12.36 7.31
C PRO A 78 -0.77 -13.37 8.45
N ALA A 79 -0.70 -12.87 9.68
CA ALA A 79 -0.80 -13.73 10.85
C ALA A 79 -2.23 -14.25 11.01
N GLU A 80 -2.39 -15.31 11.78
CA GLU A 80 -3.70 -15.86 12.11
C GLU A 80 -4.61 -14.75 12.70
N GLY A 81 -5.81 -14.59 12.16
CA GLY A 81 -6.79 -13.61 12.60
C GLY A 81 -6.57 -12.17 12.10
N GLU A 82 -5.42 -11.83 11.47
CA GLU A 82 -5.21 -10.46 10.95
C GLU A 82 -6.22 -10.08 9.86
N VAL A 83 -6.50 -10.99 8.92
CA VAL A 83 -7.48 -10.77 7.85
C VAL A 83 -8.88 -10.59 8.43
N ASP A 84 -9.28 -11.44 9.36
CA ASP A 84 -10.58 -11.38 10.03
C ASP A 84 -10.72 -10.09 10.85
N SER A 85 -9.66 -9.69 11.56
CA SER A 85 -9.62 -8.42 12.30
C SER A 85 -9.81 -7.23 11.35
N PHE A 86 -9.08 -7.21 10.23
CA PHE A 86 -9.22 -6.15 9.23
C PHE A 86 -10.66 -6.07 8.70
N GLN A 87 -11.26 -7.20 8.28
CA GLN A 87 -12.63 -7.23 7.75
C GLN A 87 -13.67 -6.84 8.80
N LYS A 88 -13.48 -7.25 10.05
CA LYS A 88 -14.35 -6.87 11.17
C LYS A 88 -14.39 -5.36 11.36
N HIS A 89 -13.23 -4.69 11.37
CA HIS A 89 -13.17 -3.24 11.52
C HIS A 89 -13.63 -2.49 10.27
N LEU A 90 -13.35 -3.03 9.09
CA LEU A 90 -13.85 -2.51 7.82
C LEU A 90 -15.39 -2.55 7.73
N GLY A 91 -16.02 -3.53 8.39
CA GLY A 91 -17.49 -3.71 8.42
C GLY A 91 -18.08 -4.24 7.11
N ARG A 92 -17.25 -4.71 6.18
CA ARG A 92 -17.65 -5.28 4.88
C ARG A 92 -16.58 -6.26 4.38
N PRO A 93 -16.89 -7.12 3.37
CA PRO A 93 -15.91 -8.04 2.81
C PRO A 93 -14.72 -7.32 2.18
N ALA A 94 -13.53 -7.94 2.32
CA ALA A 94 -12.33 -7.63 1.58
C ALA A 94 -11.76 -8.93 1.01
N HIS A 95 -11.15 -8.89 -0.16
CA HIS A 95 -10.71 -10.09 -0.87
C HIS A 95 -9.23 -10.37 -0.56
N ASP A 96 -8.94 -11.58 -0.09
CA ASP A 96 -7.58 -11.99 0.26
C ASP A 96 -6.78 -12.39 -1.00
N PHE A 97 -5.81 -11.56 -1.34
CA PHE A 97 -4.82 -11.77 -2.39
C PHE A 97 -3.40 -11.96 -1.83
N SER A 98 -3.26 -12.23 -0.53
CA SER A 98 -1.97 -12.32 0.18
C SER A 98 -1.01 -13.33 -0.47
N LYS A 99 -1.52 -14.47 -0.94
CA LYS A 99 -0.73 -15.50 -1.63
C LYS A 99 -0.10 -15.03 -2.94
N LEU A 100 -0.59 -13.93 -3.52
CA LEU A 100 -0.02 -13.39 -4.75
C LEU A 100 1.41 -12.85 -4.55
N ASN A 101 1.82 -12.58 -3.31
CA ASN A 101 3.18 -12.18 -2.98
C ASN A 101 4.25 -13.25 -3.29
N ASP A 102 3.85 -14.48 -3.56
CA ASP A 102 4.76 -15.58 -3.97
C ASP A 102 5.05 -15.56 -5.49
N ASP A 103 4.29 -14.77 -6.27
CA ASP A 103 4.48 -14.55 -7.72
C ASP A 103 4.58 -13.04 -7.99
N LEU A 104 5.80 -12.51 -8.02
CA LEU A 104 6.05 -11.08 -8.21
C LEU A 104 5.60 -10.55 -9.58
N GLU A 105 5.58 -11.39 -10.63
CA GLU A 105 5.06 -11.00 -11.94
C GLU A 105 3.54 -10.83 -11.91
N ALA A 106 2.84 -11.73 -11.24
CA ALA A 106 1.40 -11.61 -11.04
C ALA A 106 1.05 -10.43 -10.12
N MET A 107 1.83 -10.20 -9.06
CA MET A 107 1.68 -9.03 -8.20
C MET A 107 1.92 -7.72 -8.97
N LEU A 108 2.95 -7.64 -9.82
CA LEU A 108 3.19 -6.49 -10.68
C LEU A 108 1.98 -6.22 -11.61
N ALA A 109 1.42 -7.28 -12.21
CA ALA A 109 0.24 -7.17 -13.05
C ALA A 109 -0.98 -6.65 -12.27
N LEU A 110 -1.22 -7.17 -11.07
CA LEU A 110 -2.27 -6.67 -10.18
C LEU A 110 -2.06 -5.19 -9.85
N LEU A 111 -0.87 -4.83 -9.37
CA LEU A 111 -0.54 -3.46 -8.99
C LEU A 111 -0.60 -2.47 -10.16
N ALA A 112 -0.41 -2.90 -11.39
CA ALA A 112 -0.60 -2.08 -12.58
C ALA A 112 -2.08 -1.83 -12.90
N LEU A 113 -2.98 -2.76 -12.53
CA LEU A 113 -4.41 -2.73 -12.86
C LEU A 113 -5.26 -2.00 -11.82
N ILE A 114 -4.92 -2.10 -10.53
CA ILE A 114 -5.74 -1.51 -9.46
C ILE A 114 -5.64 0.03 -9.46
N ASP A 115 -6.69 0.67 -8.95
CA ASP A 115 -6.83 2.14 -8.99
C ASP A 115 -5.94 2.85 -7.97
N ASP A 116 -5.81 2.29 -6.75
CA ASP A 116 -4.93 2.83 -5.72
C ASP A 116 -4.32 1.71 -4.85
N TYR A 117 -3.25 2.04 -4.13
CA TYR A 117 -2.59 1.14 -3.20
C TYR A 117 -2.17 1.89 -1.94
N ILE A 118 -2.50 1.34 -0.78
CA ILE A 118 -2.18 1.91 0.53
C ILE A 118 -1.37 0.89 1.33
N GLY A 119 -0.27 1.33 1.92
CA GLY A 119 0.49 0.45 2.80
C GLY A 119 1.76 1.06 3.35
N VAL A 120 2.44 0.29 4.19
CA VAL A 120 3.77 0.63 4.65
C VAL A 120 4.83 0.37 3.57
N SER A 121 6.05 0.87 3.77
CA SER A 121 7.18 0.62 2.87
C SER A 121 7.48 -0.88 2.73
N ASN A 122 7.23 -1.44 1.56
CA ASN A 122 7.43 -2.85 1.22
C ASN A 122 7.73 -3.04 -0.28
N THR A 123 7.92 -4.27 -0.72
CA THR A 123 8.19 -4.62 -2.13
C THR A 123 7.12 -4.11 -3.08
N ASN A 124 5.83 -4.16 -2.67
CA ASN A 124 4.72 -3.75 -3.53
C ASN A 124 4.77 -2.25 -3.88
N MET A 125 5.32 -1.39 -2.99
CA MET A 125 5.57 0.03 -3.31
C MET A 125 6.55 0.18 -4.49
N HIS A 126 7.61 -0.62 -4.51
CA HIS A 126 8.58 -0.60 -5.61
C HIS A 126 8.01 -1.15 -6.93
N LEU A 127 7.25 -2.25 -6.86
CA LEU A 127 6.56 -2.79 -8.02
C LEU A 127 5.55 -1.79 -8.59
N ARG A 128 4.79 -1.11 -7.72
CA ARG A 128 3.82 -0.09 -8.09
C ARG A 128 4.49 1.10 -8.79
N ALA A 129 5.60 1.60 -8.23
CA ALA A 129 6.41 2.66 -8.85
C ALA A 129 6.98 2.22 -10.20
N GLY A 130 7.51 1.01 -10.29
CA GLY A 130 8.01 0.43 -11.54
C GLY A 130 6.93 0.31 -12.62
N ALA A 131 5.69 0.00 -12.24
CA ALA A 131 4.53 0.00 -13.13
C ALA A 131 4.07 1.41 -13.55
N GLY A 132 4.76 2.48 -13.15
CA GLY A 132 4.40 3.86 -13.46
C GLY A 132 3.15 4.34 -12.71
N LYS A 133 2.80 3.71 -11.59
CA LYS A 133 1.64 4.03 -10.77
C LYS A 133 2.06 4.68 -9.45
N THR A 134 1.17 5.43 -8.85
CA THR A 134 1.37 6.08 -7.55
C THR A 134 0.71 5.27 -6.42
N ALA A 135 1.06 5.57 -5.17
CA ALA A 135 0.50 4.93 -3.98
C ALA A 135 0.44 5.90 -2.79
N ARG A 136 -0.22 5.45 -1.73
CA ARG A 136 -0.30 6.12 -0.43
C ARG A 136 0.53 5.35 0.58
N VAL A 137 1.54 6.00 1.15
CA VAL A 137 2.52 5.33 1.99
C VAL A 137 2.35 5.74 3.44
N LEU A 138 2.14 4.74 4.29
CA LEU A 138 2.12 4.88 5.74
C LEU A 138 3.55 4.74 6.25
N VAL A 139 4.11 5.80 6.82
CA VAL A 139 5.52 5.85 7.23
C VAL A 139 5.60 5.94 8.75
N PRO A 140 6.00 4.85 9.44
CA PRO A 140 6.23 4.88 10.88
C PRO A 140 7.38 5.80 11.28
N ALA A 141 7.40 6.23 12.53
CA ALA A 141 8.52 6.96 13.13
C ALA A 141 9.48 5.99 13.84
N PRO A 142 10.82 6.11 13.64
CA PRO A 142 11.50 7.02 12.71
C PRO A 142 11.35 6.58 11.25
N PRO A 143 11.29 7.53 10.30
CA PRO A 143 11.10 7.21 8.89
C PRO A 143 12.37 6.59 8.26
N GLU A 144 12.18 5.72 7.29
CA GLU A 144 13.28 5.31 6.41
C GLU A 144 13.71 6.50 5.53
N TRP A 145 15.00 6.59 5.22
CA TRP A 145 15.63 7.68 4.47
C TRP A 145 14.92 8.01 3.14
N ARG A 146 14.38 7.00 2.44
CA ARG A 146 13.70 7.19 1.15
C ARG A 146 12.35 7.91 1.25
N TRP A 147 11.75 7.90 2.42
CA TRP A 147 10.49 8.61 2.66
C TRP A 147 10.67 10.00 3.24
N MET A 148 11.92 10.42 3.48
CA MET A 148 12.28 11.71 4.09
C MET A 148 11.74 11.87 5.51
N THR A 149 12.13 12.94 6.17
CA THR A 149 11.65 13.26 7.53
C THR A 149 10.46 14.21 7.56
N GLU A 150 10.24 14.94 6.46
CA GLU A 150 9.23 15.97 6.36
C GLU A 150 8.51 15.93 5.00
N GLY A 151 7.38 16.64 4.91
CA GLY A 151 6.60 16.78 3.69
C GLY A 151 5.74 15.56 3.36
N ARG A 152 4.87 15.71 2.39
CA ARG A 152 3.92 14.66 1.95
C ARG A 152 4.38 13.91 0.69
N GLU A 153 5.59 14.16 0.22
CA GLU A 153 6.15 13.57 -1.00
C GLU A 153 7.52 12.97 -0.73
N SER A 154 7.93 12.09 -1.62
CA SER A 154 9.28 11.55 -1.64
C SER A 154 9.89 11.76 -3.02
N PRO A 155 11.10 12.32 -3.11
CA PRO A 155 11.79 12.45 -4.39
C PRO A 155 12.18 11.10 -5.00
N TRP A 156 12.21 10.03 -4.20
CA TRP A 156 12.50 8.65 -4.65
C TRP A 156 11.27 7.97 -5.26
N PHE A 157 10.07 8.45 -4.94
CA PHE A 157 8.80 7.92 -5.42
C PHE A 157 7.89 9.08 -5.84
N PRO A 158 8.17 9.73 -6.99
CA PRO A 158 7.38 10.87 -7.45
C PRO A 158 5.89 10.55 -7.56
N GLY A 159 5.04 11.43 -7.02
CA GLY A 159 3.59 11.29 -7.02
C GLY A 159 3.02 10.36 -5.93
N PHE A 160 3.86 9.70 -5.12
CA PHE A 160 3.39 8.99 -3.93
C PHE A 160 3.03 9.98 -2.84
N THR A 161 1.93 9.74 -2.15
CA THR A 161 1.52 10.56 -0.99
C THR A 161 1.95 9.89 0.29
N VAL A 162 2.68 10.60 1.14
CA VAL A 162 3.22 10.09 2.40
C VAL A 162 2.38 10.57 3.57
N TYR A 163 1.97 9.63 4.44
CA TYR A 163 1.32 9.83 5.73
C TYR A 163 2.28 9.38 6.81
N ARG A 164 2.69 10.29 7.72
CA ARG A 164 3.76 10.04 8.70
C ARG A 164 3.22 9.94 10.10
N GLN A 165 3.55 8.85 10.77
CA GLN A 165 3.34 8.71 12.21
C GLN A 165 4.03 9.85 12.97
N GLY A 166 3.34 10.40 13.97
CA GLY A 166 3.97 11.31 14.91
C GLY A 166 5.12 10.64 15.69
N TYR A 167 6.10 11.43 16.15
CA TYR A 167 7.20 10.91 16.98
C TYR A 167 6.75 10.42 18.36
N ASP A 168 5.53 10.76 18.76
CA ASP A 168 4.82 10.24 19.95
C ASP A 168 4.20 8.87 19.72
N GLY A 169 4.29 8.34 18.50
CA GLY A 169 3.71 7.07 18.10
C GLY A 169 2.25 7.15 17.66
N ASP A 170 1.64 8.34 17.65
CA ASP A 170 0.25 8.52 17.24
C ASP A 170 0.09 8.50 15.72
N TRP A 171 -0.99 7.85 15.27
CA TRP A 171 -1.40 7.74 13.88
C TRP A 171 -2.73 8.49 13.57
N THR A 172 -3.39 9.01 14.59
CA THR A 172 -4.76 9.51 14.49
C THR A 172 -4.91 10.59 13.41
N ARG A 173 -3.98 11.54 13.41
CA ARG A 173 -3.96 12.64 12.44
C ARG A 173 -3.76 12.13 11.01
N ASP A 174 -2.81 11.23 10.82
CA ASP A 174 -2.42 10.77 9.49
C ASP A 174 -3.48 9.88 8.86
N PHE A 175 -4.17 9.06 9.64
CA PHE A 175 -5.34 8.32 9.16
C PHE A 175 -6.57 9.21 8.90
N ALA A 176 -6.76 10.28 9.65
CA ALA A 176 -7.79 11.27 9.33
C ALA A 176 -7.52 11.98 8.01
N GLU A 177 -6.26 12.36 7.74
CA GLU A 177 -5.84 12.91 6.45
C GLU A 177 -6.00 11.89 5.31
N LEU A 178 -5.61 10.63 5.52
CA LEU A 178 -5.81 9.55 4.57
C LEU A 178 -7.29 9.39 4.21
N ALA A 179 -8.17 9.31 5.20
CA ALA A 179 -9.61 9.17 4.99
C ALA A 179 -10.19 10.34 4.19
N LYS A 180 -9.78 11.58 4.50
CA LYS A 180 -10.17 12.78 3.75
C LYS A 180 -9.71 12.72 2.30
N ASP A 181 -8.45 12.35 2.05
CA ASP A 181 -7.91 12.27 0.69
C ASP A 181 -8.57 11.14 -0.13
N LEU A 182 -8.96 10.05 0.52
CA LEU A 182 -9.71 8.97 -0.12
C LEU A 182 -11.13 9.40 -0.49
N ALA A 183 -11.83 10.11 0.39
CA ALA A 183 -13.17 10.64 0.13
C ALA A 183 -13.21 11.69 -0.99
N GLN A 184 -12.08 12.32 -1.32
CA GLN A 184 -11.98 13.25 -2.45
C GLN A 184 -11.65 12.53 -3.76
N ARG A 185 -11.07 11.33 -3.67
CA ARG A 185 -10.65 10.56 -4.84
C ARG A 185 -11.74 9.63 -5.37
N PHE A 186 -12.51 9.05 -4.48
CA PHE A 186 -13.55 8.05 -4.75
C PHE A 186 -14.96 8.57 -4.44
#